data_fed4f294bbea30f26bd803cc7b4770c9
#
_entry.id   fed4f294bbea30f26bd803cc7b4770c9
#
_cell.length_a   1.000
_cell.length_b   1.000
_cell.length_c   1.000
_cell.angle_alpha   90.00
_cell.angle_beta   90.00
_cell.angle_gamma   90.00
#
_symmetry.space_group_name_H-M   'P 1'
#
loop_
_entity.id
_entity.type
_entity.pdbx_description
1 polymer ?
#
loop_
_entity_poly.entity_id
_entity_poly.type
_entity_poly.pdbx_seq_one_letter_code
_entity_poly.pdbx_strand_id
1 'polypeptide(L)'
;MPKAKQPNKFWKMQASGENSADVFIFGEITTSGWELDESDTSASTFKRDLDALGDVSTINLHINSPGGDVFDGIAIGNMIKQHKAQVNCYIDGVAASIASVIAMSGDTIFMPSNAMMMVHNPWSFAYGNAADFRKQADDLDHIADSLKQVYLEKSGDKLDLETITQLMDAETWLSAQEAFDYGLCDKILSANQAAASISQEWAGRYKNVPKALIDPSTEPEKWSESNLLAKKLKALKGE
;
A
#
# COMPACT_ATOMS: atom_id res chain seq x y z
N MET A 1 -15.83 15.22 32.89
CA MET A 1 -16.15 15.19 31.45
C MET A 1 -15.29 14.09 30.83
N PRO A 2 -15.83 13.11 30.08
CA PRO A 2 -15.01 12.14 29.39
C PRO A 2 -14.16 12.88 28.35
N LYS A 3 -12.84 12.64 28.35
CA LYS A 3 -11.95 13.15 27.31
C LYS A 3 -12.47 12.60 25.98
N ALA A 4 -12.80 13.49 25.04
CA ALA A 4 -13.10 13.08 23.68
C ALA A 4 -11.95 12.19 23.17
N LYS A 5 -12.28 10.99 22.68
CA LYS A 5 -11.30 10.11 22.05
C LYS A 5 -10.76 10.88 20.86
N GLN A 6 -9.48 11.25 20.88
CA GLN A 6 -8.84 11.80 19.69
C GLN A 6 -8.96 10.73 18.59
N PRO A 7 -9.44 11.07 17.40
CA PRO A 7 -9.46 10.13 16.30
C PRO A 7 -8.03 9.71 16.03
N ASN A 8 -7.81 8.41 15.89
CA ASN A 8 -6.51 7.87 15.56
C ASN A 8 -6.21 8.23 14.10
N LYS A 9 -5.37 9.25 13.88
CA LYS A 9 -4.78 9.47 12.56
C LYS A 9 -4.05 8.19 12.17
N PHE A 10 -4.20 7.75 10.92
CA PHE A 10 -3.46 6.60 10.37
C PHE A 10 -2.01 6.95 10.04
N TRP A 11 -1.61 8.20 10.24
CA TRP A 11 -0.21 8.63 10.11
C TRP A 11 0.32 9.30 11.37
N LYS A 12 1.64 9.24 11.49
CA LYS A 12 2.42 9.99 12.46
C LYS A 12 3.67 10.50 11.77
N MET A 13 4.06 11.73 12.05
CA MET A 13 5.28 12.34 11.54
C MET A 13 6.11 12.88 12.69
N GLN A 14 7.44 12.71 12.62
CA GLN A 14 8.35 13.20 13.65
C GLN A 14 9.75 13.41 13.07
N ALA A 15 10.48 14.42 13.55
CA ALA A 15 11.91 14.54 13.28
C ALA A 15 12.65 13.34 13.87
N SER A 16 13.59 12.75 13.12
CA SER A 16 14.42 11.61 13.54
C SER A 16 15.91 11.92 13.56
N GLY A 17 16.32 13.15 13.23
CA GLY A 17 17.67 13.65 13.23
C GLY A 17 17.72 15.12 12.84
N GLU A 18 18.94 15.69 12.66
CA GLU A 18 19.07 17.12 12.27
C GLU A 18 18.44 17.42 10.90
N ASN A 19 18.49 16.47 9.96
CA ASN A 19 18.00 16.63 8.59
C ASN A 19 17.15 15.45 8.13
N SER A 20 16.53 14.70 9.05
CA SER A 20 15.72 13.52 8.73
C SER A 20 14.41 13.51 9.50
N ALA A 21 13.40 12.93 8.90
CA ALA A 21 12.10 12.71 9.52
C ALA A 21 11.59 11.29 9.23
N ASP A 22 10.85 10.75 10.21
CA ASP A 22 10.12 9.51 10.03
C ASP A 22 8.64 9.83 9.83
N VAL A 23 8.06 9.24 8.79
CA VAL A 23 6.64 9.29 8.45
C VAL A 23 6.09 7.87 8.53
N PHE A 24 5.13 7.65 9.42
CA PHE A 24 4.48 6.36 9.60
C PHE A 24 3.08 6.41 8.99
N ILE A 25 2.72 5.43 8.16
CA ILE A 25 1.37 5.20 7.65
C ILE A 25 0.95 3.82 8.14
N PHE A 26 0.22 3.78 9.25
CA PHE A 26 -0.19 2.56 9.94
C PHE A 26 -1.71 2.52 10.09
N GLY A 27 -2.29 1.39 9.68
CA GLY A 27 -3.74 1.18 9.69
C GLY A 27 -4.43 1.65 8.40
N GLU A 28 -5.75 1.77 8.46
CA GLU A 28 -6.61 2.09 7.31
C GLU A 28 -6.45 3.53 6.86
N ILE A 29 -6.27 3.75 5.55
CA ILE A 29 -6.28 5.07 4.93
C ILE A 29 -7.74 5.48 4.77
N THR A 30 -8.18 6.42 5.61
CA THR A 30 -9.58 6.85 5.67
C THR A 30 -9.70 8.35 5.57
N THR A 31 -10.67 8.79 4.78
CA THR A 31 -11.15 10.17 4.84
C THR A 31 -12.11 10.31 6.00
N SER A 32 -11.80 11.11 7.01
CA SER A 32 -12.76 11.52 8.02
C SER A 32 -13.08 12.99 7.87
N GLY A 33 -14.30 13.26 7.41
CA GLY A 33 -14.94 14.56 7.52
C GLY A 33 -14.41 15.67 6.61
N TRP A 34 -15.28 16.66 6.40
CA TRP A 34 -15.01 17.93 5.72
C TRP A 34 -14.58 19.03 6.71
N GLU A 35 -14.29 18.68 7.94
CA GLU A 35 -14.01 19.63 9.02
C GLU A 35 -12.50 19.71 9.25
N LEU A 36 -11.95 20.89 9.10
CA LEU A 36 -10.54 21.23 9.36
C LEU A 36 -10.26 21.29 10.88
N ASP A 37 -10.51 20.21 11.58
CA ASP A 37 -10.14 20.07 12.98
C ASP A 37 -8.97 19.09 13.17
N GLU A 38 -8.48 18.92 14.39
CA GLU A 38 -7.38 17.99 14.69
C GLU A 38 -7.75 16.51 14.45
N SER A 39 -9.03 16.22 14.20
CA SER A 39 -9.56 14.90 13.89
C SER A 39 -9.58 14.59 12.39
N ASP A 40 -9.33 15.59 11.54
CA ASP A 40 -9.34 15.46 10.10
C ASP A 40 -8.18 14.57 9.61
N THR A 41 -8.52 13.47 8.93
CA THR A 41 -7.58 12.53 8.29
C THR A 41 -7.52 12.69 6.78
N SER A 42 -7.91 13.85 6.25
CA SER A 42 -7.82 14.15 4.82
C SER A 42 -6.37 14.29 4.32
N ALA A 43 -6.20 14.14 3.01
CA ALA A 43 -4.93 14.41 2.35
C ALA A 43 -4.41 15.84 2.57
N SER A 44 -5.31 16.83 2.78
CA SER A 44 -4.91 18.22 3.08
C SER A 44 -4.27 18.36 4.47
N THR A 45 -4.78 17.62 5.44
CA THR A 45 -4.18 17.57 6.78
C THR A 45 -2.86 16.83 6.77
N PHE A 46 -2.75 15.74 6.00
CA PHE A 46 -1.48 15.07 5.75
C PHE A 46 -0.43 16.02 5.16
N LYS A 47 -0.83 16.81 4.14
CA LYS A 47 0.04 17.82 3.53
C LYS A 47 0.55 18.85 4.54
N ARG A 48 -0.32 19.39 5.36
CA ARG A 48 0.05 20.35 6.41
C ARG A 48 1.07 19.74 7.39
N ASP A 49 0.86 18.50 7.81
CA ASP A 49 1.75 17.81 8.75
C ASP A 49 3.10 17.48 8.08
N LEU A 50 3.09 17.15 6.77
CA LEU A 50 4.31 16.94 5.98
C LEU A 50 5.11 18.25 5.83
N ASP A 51 4.45 19.37 5.52
CA ASP A 51 5.09 20.69 5.41
C ASP A 51 5.69 21.15 6.75
N ALA A 52 5.10 20.74 7.85
CA ALA A 52 5.58 21.07 9.19
C ALA A 52 6.90 20.37 9.55
N LEU A 53 7.33 19.35 8.80
CA LEU A 53 8.66 18.74 8.94
C LEU A 53 9.79 19.67 8.50
N GLY A 54 9.49 20.71 7.71
CA GLY A 54 10.47 21.68 7.22
C GLY A 54 11.40 21.10 6.14
N ASP A 55 12.57 21.72 5.99
CA ASP A 55 13.56 21.35 4.96
C ASP A 55 14.41 20.16 5.40
N VAL A 56 13.81 18.97 5.52
CA VAL A 56 14.57 17.74 5.76
C VAL A 56 15.16 17.21 4.45
N SER A 57 16.33 16.57 4.52
CA SER A 57 16.98 15.96 3.36
C SER A 57 16.60 14.49 3.16
N THR A 58 16.07 13.85 4.20
CA THR A 58 15.69 12.42 4.17
C THR A 58 14.35 12.21 4.88
N ILE A 59 13.46 11.48 4.25
CA ILE A 59 12.23 10.96 4.85
C ILE A 59 12.32 9.44 4.88
N ASN A 60 12.17 8.85 6.06
CA ASN A 60 11.93 7.42 6.21
C ASN A 60 10.41 7.20 6.30
N LEU A 61 9.84 6.67 5.24
CA LEU A 61 8.42 6.35 5.15
C LEU A 61 8.19 4.91 5.58
N HIS A 62 7.51 4.72 6.70
CA HIS A 62 7.16 3.41 7.26
C HIS A 62 5.71 3.08 6.94
N ILE A 63 5.48 1.92 6.32
CA ILE A 63 4.13 1.48 5.93
C ILE A 63 3.80 0.16 6.61
N ASN A 64 2.67 0.14 7.30
CA ASN A 64 1.99 -1.06 7.78
C ASN A 64 0.48 -0.85 7.68
N SER A 65 -0.06 -0.99 6.47
CA SER A 65 -1.42 -0.57 6.13
C SER A 65 -2.11 -1.57 5.21
N PRO A 66 -3.39 -1.87 5.48
CA PRO A 66 -4.23 -2.66 4.58
C PRO A 66 -4.72 -1.86 3.36
N GLY A 67 -4.45 -0.57 3.27
CA GLY A 67 -5.00 0.32 2.25
C GLY A 67 -6.20 1.13 2.75
N GLY A 68 -7.11 1.48 1.85
CA GLY A 68 -8.30 2.28 2.16
C GLY A 68 -8.75 3.18 1.01
N ASP A 69 -8.99 4.48 1.26
CA ASP A 69 -9.44 5.42 0.25
C ASP A 69 -8.41 5.65 -0.86
N VAL A 70 -8.85 5.40 -2.09
CA VAL A 70 -7.96 5.43 -3.27
C VAL A 70 -7.49 6.85 -3.57
N PHE A 71 -8.38 7.85 -3.50
CA PHE A 71 -8.04 9.21 -3.90
C PHE A 71 -7.14 9.89 -2.86
N ASP A 72 -7.40 9.67 -1.57
CA ASP A 72 -6.50 10.15 -0.51
C ASP A 72 -5.14 9.47 -0.62
N GLY A 73 -5.09 8.18 -0.89
CA GLY A 73 -3.83 7.47 -1.06
C GLY A 73 -3.03 7.95 -2.27
N ILE A 74 -3.67 8.21 -3.42
CA ILE A 74 -3.02 8.82 -4.60
C ILE A 74 -2.47 10.22 -4.23
N ALA A 75 -3.28 11.04 -3.56
CA ALA A 75 -2.86 12.38 -3.16
C ALA A 75 -1.65 12.33 -2.22
N ILE A 76 -1.68 11.46 -1.21
CA ILE A 76 -0.58 11.25 -0.25
C ILE A 76 0.69 10.78 -0.99
N GLY A 77 0.59 9.77 -1.85
CA GLY A 77 1.72 9.28 -2.64
C GLY A 77 2.36 10.38 -3.48
N ASN A 78 1.54 11.19 -4.16
CA ASN A 78 2.01 12.31 -4.95
C ASN A 78 2.67 13.41 -4.11
N MET A 79 2.15 13.72 -2.91
CA MET A 79 2.77 14.69 -2.00
C MET A 79 4.14 14.22 -1.53
N ILE A 80 4.28 12.95 -1.19
CA ILE A 80 5.56 12.35 -0.80
C ILE A 80 6.53 12.37 -1.99
N LYS A 81 6.09 11.96 -3.18
CA LYS A 81 6.91 11.94 -4.41
C LYS A 81 7.42 13.32 -4.81
N GLN A 82 6.64 14.37 -4.56
CA GLN A 82 7.00 15.77 -4.88
C GLN A 82 7.88 16.41 -3.80
N HIS A 83 8.06 15.77 -2.65
CA HIS A 83 8.92 16.29 -1.60
C HIS A 83 10.40 16.29 -2.06
N LYS A 84 11.16 17.31 -1.65
CA LYS A 84 12.58 17.47 -2.05
C LYS A 84 13.53 16.46 -1.39
N ALA A 85 13.12 15.89 -0.25
CA ALA A 85 13.90 14.90 0.48
C ALA A 85 13.99 13.60 -0.31
N GLN A 86 15.09 12.87 -0.10
CA GLN A 86 15.16 11.48 -0.50
C GLN A 86 14.24 10.63 0.38
N VAL A 87 13.37 9.84 -0.23
CA VAL A 87 12.39 9.01 0.46
C VAL A 87 12.86 7.55 0.50
N ASN A 88 13.16 7.06 1.70
CA ASN A 88 13.39 5.64 1.98
C ASN A 88 12.08 5.03 2.47
N CYS A 89 11.44 4.17 1.69
CA CYS A 89 10.20 3.50 2.08
C CYS A 89 10.49 2.14 2.69
N TYR A 90 9.97 1.90 3.89
CA TYR A 90 10.06 0.63 4.63
C TYR A 90 8.69 0.01 4.75
N ILE A 91 8.51 -1.20 4.24
CA ILE A 91 7.28 -1.98 4.42
C ILE A 91 7.44 -2.80 5.69
N ASP A 92 7.03 -2.24 6.84
CA ASP A 92 7.31 -2.83 8.15
C ASP A 92 6.57 -4.17 8.39
N GLY A 93 5.43 -4.36 7.76
CA GLY A 93 4.67 -5.61 7.82
C GLY A 93 3.88 -5.85 6.53
N VAL A 94 2.95 -4.97 6.22
CA VAL A 94 2.11 -5.08 5.03
C VAL A 94 1.93 -3.72 4.34
N ALA A 95 2.00 -3.72 3.01
CA ALA A 95 1.54 -2.62 2.17
C ALA A 95 0.52 -3.19 1.18
N ALA A 96 -0.77 -3.08 1.50
CA ALA A 96 -1.83 -3.66 0.68
C ALA A 96 -2.67 -2.58 -0.01
N SER A 97 -3.20 -2.91 -1.21
CA SER A 97 -4.10 -2.03 -1.95
C SER A 97 -3.46 -0.65 -2.19
N ILE A 98 -4.16 0.44 -1.92
CA ILE A 98 -3.63 1.79 -2.13
C ILE A 98 -2.38 2.10 -1.29
N ALA A 99 -2.12 1.40 -0.18
CA ALA A 99 -0.88 1.55 0.56
C ALA A 99 0.34 1.04 -0.23
N SER A 100 0.18 0.03 -1.10
CA SER A 100 1.24 -0.41 -2.01
C SER A 100 1.55 0.65 -3.09
N VAL A 101 0.53 1.40 -3.54
CA VAL A 101 0.72 2.54 -4.45
C VAL A 101 1.48 3.67 -3.76
N ILE A 102 1.16 3.98 -2.49
CA ILE A 102 1.92 4.96 -1.70
C ILE A 102 3.38 4.51 -1.56
N ALA A 103 3.63 3.21 -1.36
CA ALA A 103 5.00 2.69 -1.26
C ALA A 103 5.84 3.01 -2.51
N MET A 104 5.23 3.08 -3.71
CA MET A 104 5.90 3.42 -4.96
C MET A 104 6.40 4.88 -5.00
N SER A 105 5.99 5.73 -4.06
CA SER A 105 6.55 7.08 -3.92
C SER A 105 7.97 7.09 -3.31
N GLY A 106 8.44 5.98 -2.75
CA GLY A 106 9.79 5.84 -2.25
C GLY A 106 10.84 5.78 -3.35
N ASP A 107 11.95 6.54 -3.16
CA ASP A 107 13.11 6.44 -4.05
C ASP A 107 13.79 5.07 -3.90
N THR A 108 13.88 4.59 -2.66
CA THR A 108 14.33 3.23 -2.35
C THR A 108 13.30 2.54 -1.46
N ILE A 109 12.83 1.37 -1.87
CA ILE A 109 11.85 0.57 -1.13
C ILE A 109 12.55 -0.62 -0.48
N PHE A 110 12.45 -0.68 0.84
CA PHE A 110 13.00 -1.75 1.68
C PHE A 110 11.86 -2.65 2.17
N MET A 111 12.03 -3.94 2.04
CA MET A 111 11.02 -4.91 2.44
C MET A 111 11.65 -6.04 3.24
N PRO A 112 11.35 -6.19 4.54
CA PRO A 112 11.75 -7.37 5.30
C PRO A 112 11.26 -8.66 4.64
N SER A 113 12.03 -9.74 4.74
CA SER A 113 11.71 -11.02 4.06
C SER A 113 10.39 -11.66 4.53
N ASN A 114 9.85 -11.24 5.68
CA ASN A 114 8.56 -11.65 6.21
C ASN A 114 7.44 -10.61 6.02
N ALA A 115 7.70 -9.49 5.33
CA ALA A 115 6.68 -8.53 4.95
C ALA A 115 5.98 -8.92 3.65
N MET A 116 4.80 -8.35 3.41
CA MET A 116 4.01 -8.62 2.22
C MET A 116 3.52 -7.34 1.55
N MET A 117 3.40 -7.38 0.23
CA MET A 117 2.74 -6.37 -0.57
C MET A 117 1.51 -6.98 -1.26
N MET A 118 0.42 -6.23 -1.41
CA MET A 118 -0.74 -6.71 -2.16
C MET A 118 -1.20 -5.67 -3.18
N VAL A 119 -1.44 -6.18 -4.38
CA VAL A 119 -1.95 -5.39 -5.51
C VAL A 119 -3.29 -5.96 -5.97
N HIS A 120 -4.25 -5.08 -6.21
CA HIS A 120 -5.57 -5.45 -6.74
C HIS A 120 -6.25 -4.27 -7.42
N ASN A 121 -7.33 -4.54 -8.14
CA ASN A 121 -8.16 -3.51 -8.75
C ASN A 121 -8.93 -2.71 -7.69
N PRO A 122 -9.18 -1.41 -7.92
CA PRO A 122 -10.04 -0.62 -7.06
C PRO A 122 -11.47 -1.19 -7.10
N TRP A 123 -12.17 -1.08 -5.98
CA TRP A 123 -13.55 -1.49 -5.87
C TRP A 123 -14.40 -0.42 -5.21
N SER A 124 -15.70 -0.43 -5.47
CA SER A 124 -16.64 0.54 -4.90
C SER A 124 -18.01 -0.09 -4.72
N PHE A 125 -18.87 0.62 -4.01
CA PHE A 125 -20.29 0.33 -3.94
C PHE A 125 -21.06 1.25 -4.88
N ALA A 126 -22.02 0.70 -5.59
CA ALA A 126 -22.91 1.46 -6.44
C ALA A 126 -24.36 1.00 -6.27
N TYR A 127 -25.28 1.91 -6.48
CA TYR A 127 -26.70 1.63 -6.64
C TYR A 127 -27.22 2.52 -7.77
N GLY A 128 -28.18 1.98 -8.54
CA GLY A 128 -28.68 2.68 -9.71
C GLY A 128 -29.28 1.72 -10.73
N ASN A 129 -29.49 2.19 -11.94
CA ASN A 129 -29.94 1.40 -13.07
C ASN A 129 -28.75 0.80 -13.85
N ALA A 130 -29.04 0.04 -14.91
CA ALA A 130 -27.99 -0.63 -15.70
C ALA A 130 -26.97 0.34 -16.35
N ALA A 131 -27.35 1.57 -16.67
CA ALA A 131 -26.46 2.57 -17.23
C ALA A 131 -25.49 3.09 -16.15
N ASP A 132 -26.01 3.30 -14.93
CA ASP A 132 -25.20 3.74 -13.78
C ASP A 132 -24.13 2.70 -13.43
N PHE A 133 -24.48 1.41 -13.43
CA PHE A 133 -23.51 0.33 -13.19
C PHE A 133 -22.43 0.23 -14.27
N ARG A 134 -22.79 0.40 -15.56
CA ARG A 134 -21.78 0.41 -16.63
C ARG A 134 -20.83 1.58 -16.47
N LYS A 135 -21.37 2.78 -16.21
CA LYS A 135 -20.54 3.95 -15.95
C LYS A 135 -19.61 3.73 -14.77
N GLN A 136 -20.09 3.16 -13.67
CA GLN A 136 -19.26 2.88 -12.50
C GLN A 136 -18.15 1.88 -12.84
N ALA A 137 -18.42 0.87 -13.67
CA ALA A 137 -17.41 -0.07 -14.13
C ALA A 137 -16.33 0.64 -14.95
N ASP A 138 -16.74 1.48 -15.93
CA ASP A 138 -15.81 2.26 -16.74
C ASP A 138 -14.94 3.21 -15.88
N ASP A 139 -15.53 3.85 -14.86
CA ASP A 139 -14.81 4.73 -13.92
C ASP A 139 -13.76 3.94 -13.11
N LEU A 140 -14.09 2.72 -12.65
CA LEU A 140 -13.14 1.85 -11.92
C LEU A 140 -12.01 1.38 -12.83
N ASP A 141 -12.28 1.06 -14.10
CA ASP A 141 -11.24 0.69 -15.06
C ASP A 141 -10.26 1.85 -15.30
N HIS A 142 -10.76 3.09 -15.45
CA HIS A 142 -9.90 4.27 -15.57
C HIS A 142 -9.02 4.51 -14.34
N ILE A 143 -9.58 4.29 -13.12
CA ILE A 143 -8.79 4.38 -11.89
C ILE A 143 -7.74 3.26 -11.87
N ALA A 144 -8.12 2.02 -12.20
CA ALA A 144 -7.18 0.90 -12.25
C ALA A 144 -6.03 1.16 -13.21
N ASP A 145 -6.29 1.70 -14.39
CA ASP A 145 -5.26 2.03 -15.37
C ASP A 145 -4.28 3.10 -14.83
N SER A 146 -4.78 4.08 -14.10
CA SER A 146 -3.93 5.08 -13.44
C SER A 146 -3.03 4.47 -12.36
N LEU A 147 -3.55 3.50 -11.58
CA LEU A 147 -2.76 2.79 -10.57
C LEU A 147 -1.71 1.87 -11.20
N LYS A 148 -2.03 1.19 -12.31
CA LYS A 148 -1.07 0.37 -13.06
C LYS A 148 0.14 1.18 -13.50
N GLN A 149 -0.06 2.43 -13.97
CA GLN A 149 1.05 3.32 -14.37
C GLN A 149 2.03 3.57 -13.22
N VAL A 150 1.56 3.74 -11.99
CA VAL A 150 2.43 3.95 -10.82
C VAL A 150 3.35 2.75 -10.59
N TYR A 151 2.83 1.52 -10.71
CA TYR A 151 3.65 0.31 -10.59
C TYR A 151 4.64 0.16 -11.74
N LEU A 152 4.22 0.44 -12.98
CA LEU A 152 5.08 0.36 -14.16
C LEU A 152 6.22 1.39 -14.10
N GLU A 153 5.95 2.62 -13.68
CA GLU A 153 6.98 3.65 -13.50
C GLU A 153 8.04 3.23 -12.46
N LYS A 154 7.62 2.60 -11.35
CA LYS A 154 8.54 2.16 -10.31
C LYS A 154 9.36 0.95 -10.74
N SER A 155 8.74 -0.01 -11.40
CA SER A 155 9.35 -1.30 -11.76
C SER A 155 10.37 -1.20 -12.91
N GLY A 156 10.28 -0.16 -13.74
CA GLY A 156 11.06 -0.07 -14.97
C GLY A 156 10.76 -1.23 -15.92
N ASP A 157 11.80 -1.88 -16.44
CA ASP A 157 11.66 -2.98 -17.42
C ASP A 157 11.32 -4.34 -16.78
N LYS A 158 11.14 -4.40 -15.43
CA LYS A 158 10.87 -5.68 -14.74
C LYS A 158 9.41 -6.11 -14.74
N LEU A 159 8.50 -5.20 -15.03
CA LEU A 159 7.06 -5.44 -15.02
C LEU A 159 6.42 -4.80 -16.24
N ASP A 160 5.63 -5.54 -16.97
CA ASP A 160 4.85 -5.04 -18.11
C ASP A 160 3.36 -4.85 -17.77
N LEU A 161 2.64 -4.17 -18.68
CA LEU A 161 1.22 -3.87 -18.48
C LEU A 161 0.37 -5.14 -18.37
N GLU A 162 0.67 -6.18 -19.13
CA GLU A 162 -0.06 -7.43 -19.10
C GLU A 162 0.09 -8.12 -17.75
N THR A 163 1.33 -8.23 -17.26
CA THR A 163 1.65 -8.84 -15.97
C THR A 163 1.01 -8.09 -14.81
N ILE A 164 1.13 -6.75 -14.75
CA ILE A 164 0.49 -5.99 -13.65
C ILE A 164 -1.03 -6.11 -13.70
N THR A 165 -1.63 -6.14 -14.87
CA THR A 165 -3.07 -6.33 -15.02
C THR A 165 -3.48 -7.69 -14.45
N GLN A 166 -2.79 -8.77 -14.80
CA GLN A 166 -3.07 -10.11 -14.28
C GLN A 166 -2.90 -10.18 -12.75
N LEU A 167 -1.86 -9.55 -12.20
CA LEU A 167 -1.62 -9.49 -10.76
C LEU A 167 -2.74 -8.76 -10.03
N MET A 168 -3.23 -7.65 -10.58
CA MET A 168 -4.32 -6.87 -9.98
C MET A 168 -5.66 -7.58 -10.09
N ASP A 169 -5.96 -8.20 -11.24
CA ASP A 169 -7.20 -8.97 -11.45
C ASP A 169 -7.30 -10.17 -10.49
N ALA A 170 -6.16 -10.80 -10.21
CA ALA A 170 -6.08 -11.95 -9.31
C ALA A 170 -6.04 -11.57 -7.82
N GLU A 171 -6.01 -10.29 -7.45
CA GLU A 171 -5.75 -9.85 -6.07
C GLU A 171 -4.52 -10.56 -5.51
N THR A 172 -3.34 -10.14 -5.96
CA THR A 172 -2.11 -10.88 -5.68
C THR A 172 -1.39 -10.35 -4.45
N TRP A 173 -1.10 -11.25 -3.54
CA TRP A 173 -0.24 -11.03 -2.38
C TRP A 173 1.19 -11.45 -2.75
N LEU A 174 2.11 -10.48 -2.72
CA LEU A 174 3.50 -10.64 -3.08
C LEU A 174 4.36 -10.76 -1.83
N SER A 175 5.20 -11.79 -1.78
CA SER A 175 6.31 -11.86 -0.84
C SER A 175 7.37 -10.79 -1.16
N ALA A 176 8.30 -10.55 -0.25
CA ALA A 176 9.40 -9.63 -0.48
C ALA A 176 10.22 -10.00 -1.73
N GLN A 177 10.40 -11.31 -1.99
CA GLN A 177 11.13 -11.78 -3.16
C GLN A 177 10.36 -11.53 -4.47
N GLU A 178 9.05 -11.82 -4.50
CA GLU A 178 8.21 -11.56 -5.67
C GLU A 178 8.14 -10.05 -5.98
N ALA A 179 7.99 -9.21 -4.93
CA ALA A 179 8.00 -7.76 -5.09
C ALA A 179 9.35 -7.26 -5.65
N PHE A 180 10.47 -7.83 -5.20
CA PHE A 180 11.81 -7.52 -5.71
C PHE A 180 11.98 -7.95 -7.17
N ASP A 181 11.52 -9.14 -7.53
CA ASP A 181 11.61 -9.67 -8.88
C ASP A 181 10.81 -8.82 -9.89
N TYR A 182 9.65 -8.31 -9.47
CA TYR A 182 8.83 -7.38 -10.26
C TYR A 182 9.31 -5.90 -10.20
N GLY A 183 10.35 -5.59 -9.43
CA GLY A 183 10.85 -4.22 -9.30
C GLY A 183 9.99 -3.29 -8.43
N LEU A 184 9.08 -3.85 -7.64
CA LEU A 184 8.24 -3.13 -6.68
C LEU A 184 8.90 -3.00 -5.31
N CYS A 185 10.06 -3.61 -5.12
CA CYS A 185 10.95 -3.50 -3.96
C CYS A 185 12.39 -3.42 -4.46
N ASP A 186 13.21 -2.58 -3.83
CA ASP A 186 14.61 -2.39 -4.22
C ASP A 186 15.58 -3.21 -3.35
N LYS A 187 15.22 -3.47 -2.09
CA LYS A 187 16.09 -4.18 -1.14
C LYS A 187 15.29 -5.06 -0.19
N ILE A 188 15.68 -6.33 -0.11
CA ILE A 188 15.14 -7.27 0.87
C ILE A 188 16.00 -7.20 2.13
N LEU A 189 15.34 -6.97 3.27
CA LEU A 189 15.97 -6.96 4.59
C LEU A 189 15.77 -8.30 5.30
N SER A 190 16.56 -8.55 6.35
CA SER A 190 16.30 -9.66 7.28
C SER A 190 14.89 -9.54 7.87
N ALA A 191 14.28 -10.70 8.21
CA ALA A 191 12.96 -10.72 8.81
C ALA A 191 12.87 -9.83 10.05
N ASN A 192 11.82 -9.03 10.15
CA ASN A 192 11.48 -8.28 11.34
C ASN A 192 10.99 -9.23 12.44
N GLN A 193 11.23 -8.87 13.72
CA GLN A 193 10.67 -9.61 14.86
C GLN A 193 9.14 -9.46 14.95
N ALA A 194 8.57 -8.36 14.44
CA ALA A 194 7.14 -8.18 14.30
C ALA A 194 6.65 -8.91 13.05
N ALA A 195 5.83 -9.94 13.23
CA ALA A 195 5.17 -10.59 12.10
C ALA A 195 4.17 -9.63 11.44
N ALA A 196 4.14 -9.62 10.11
CA ALA A 196 3.08 -8.95 9.37
C ALA A 196 1.72 -9.55 9.80
N SER A 197 0.77 -8.70 10.15
CA SER A 197 -0.59 -9.15 10.49
C SER A 197 -1.62 -8.12 10.05
N ILE A 198 -2.79 -8.62 9.62
CA ILE A 198 -3.96 -7.80 9.35
C ILE A 198 -5.11 -8.27 10.26
N SER A 199 -5.99 -7.35 10.65
CA SER A 199 -7.15 -7.71 11.47
C SER A 199 -8.11 -8.63 10.70
N GLN A 200 -8.89 -9.44 11.42
CA GLN A 200 -9.91 -10.29 10.81
C GLN A 200 -10.95 -9.49 10.00
N GLU A 201 -11.25 -8.25 10.42
CA GLU A 201 -12.14 -7.35 9.69
C GLU A 201 -11.59 -7.04 8.30
N TRP A 202 -10.28 -6.73 8.20
CA TRP A 202 -9.61 -6.45 6.94
C TRP A 202 -9.42 -7.72 6.10
N ALA A 203 -9.11 -8.85 6.74
CA ALA A 203 -9.03 -10.13 6.06
C ALA A 203 -10.35 -10.48 5.35
N GLY A 204 -11.50 -10.11 5.94
CA GLY A 204 -12.82 -10.32 5.33
C GLY A 204 -13.11 -9.46 4.09
N ARG A 205 -12.32 -8.43 3.81
CA ARG A 205 -12.48 -7.54 2.64
C ARG A 205 -11.71 -8.04 1.41
N TYR A 206 -10.75 -8.92 1.61
CA TYR A 206 -9.89 -9.48 0.56
C TYR A 206 -10.17 -10.95 0.33
N LYS A 207 -10.01 -11.41 -0.91
CA LYS A 207 -10.36 -12.79 -1.33
C LYS A 207 -9.24 -13.80 -1.03
N ASN A 208 -7.98 -13.38 -1.19
CA ASN A 208 -6.83 -14.28 -1.26
C ASN A 208 -5.82 -14.05 -0.12
N VAL A 209 -6.29 -13.60 1.06
CA VAL A 209 -5.41 -13.29 2.21
C VAL A 209 -4.62 -14.51 2.64
N PRO A 210 -3.27 -14.44 2.69
CA PRO A 210 -2.46 -15.51 3.24
C PRO A 210 -2.81 -15.79 4.70
N LYS A 211 -2.98 -17.07 5.06
CA LYS A 211 -3.32 -17.48 6.44
C LYS A 211 -2.33 -16.96 7.48
N ALA A 212 -1.06 -16.89 7.15
CA ALA A 212 -0.01 -16.37 8.02
C ALA A 212 -0.22 -14.90 8.43
N LEU A 213 -0.96 -14.10 7.66
CA LEU A 213 -1.30 -12.71 8.01
C LEU A 213 -2.49 -12.62 8.97
N ILE A 214 -3.35 -13.64 9.00
CA ILE A 214 -4.55 -13.69 9.86
C ILE A 214 -4.21 -14.34 11.20
N ASP A 215 -3.37 -15.37 11.17
CA ASP A 215 -2.92 -16.13 12.35
C ASP A 215 -1.39 -16.21 12.33
N PRO A 216 -0.71 -15.34 13.09
CA PRO A 216 0.75 -15.32 13.16
C PRO A 216 1.37 -16.61 13.77
N SER A 217 0.56 -17.50 14.34
CA SER A 217 1.02 -18.81 14.83
C SER A 217 1.24 -19.84 13.71
N THR A 218 0.74 -19.55 12.50
CA THR A 218 0.99 -20.40 11.33
C THR A 218 2.36 -20.07 10.72
N GLU A 219 3.28 -21.04 10.66
CA GLU A 219 4.53 -20.86 9.92
C GLU A 219 4.21 -20.45 8.47
N PRO A 220 4.91 -19.43 7.92
CA PRO A 220 4.74 -19.08 6.51
C PRO A 220 5.08 -20.30 5.66
N GLU A 221 4.22 -20.62 4.68
CA GLU A 221 4.54 -21.66 3.68
C GLU A 221 5.93 -21.36 3.10
N LYS A 222 6.85 -22.33 3.20
CA LYS A 222 8.16 -22.20 2.57
C LYS A 222 7.96 -22.08 1.07
N TRP A 223 8.13 -20.86 0.57
CA TRP A 223 8.07 -20.56 -0.85
C TRP A 223 9.24 -21.27 -1.56
N SER A 224 8.94 -22.31 -2.31
CA SER A 224 9.92 -22.96 -3.17
C SER A 224 9.77 -22.42 -4.60
N GLU A 225 10.86 -22.43 -5.38
CA GLU A 225 10.82 -22.07 -6.81
C GLU A 225 9.72 -22.82 -7.57
N SER A 226 9.39 -24.06 -7.15
CA SER A 226 8.30 -24.85 -7.70
C SER A 226 6.94 -24.24 -7.50
N ASN A 227 6.69 -23.51 -6.38
CA ASN A 227 5.43 -22.84 -6.10
C ASN A 227 5.27 -21.55 -6.91
N LEU A 228 6.37 -20.83 -7.17
CA LEU A 228 6.39 -19.68 -8.06
C LEU A 228 6.03 -20.08 -9.51
N LEU A 229 6.65 -21.18 -9.99
CA LEU A 229 6.38 -21.72 -11.34
C LEU A 229 4.93 -22.20 -11.46
N ALA A 230 4.38 -22.83 -10.41
CA ALA A 230 3.00 -23.31 -10.40
C ALA A 230 1.99 -22.16 -10.41
N LYS A 231 2.25 -21.06 -9.66
CA LYS A 231 1.41 -19.84 -9.69
C LYS A 231 1.49 -19.15 -11.06
N LYS A 232 2.69 -18.99 -11.64
CA LYS A 232 2.87 -18.46 -13.00
C LYS A 232 2.13 -19.30 -14.04
N LEU A 233 2.15 -20.61 -13.94
CA LEU A 233 1.43 -21.53 -14.83
C LEU A 233 -0.09 -21.46 -14.65
N LYS A 234 -0.61 -21.27 -13.43
CA LYS A 234 -2.04 -21.08 -13.16
C LYS A 234 -2.54 -19.75 -13.69
N ALA A 235 -1.80 -18.67 -13.45
CA ALA A 235 -2.14 -17.33 -13.97
C ALA A 235 -2.15 -17.33 -15.52
N LEU A 236 -1.23 -18.06 -16.17
CA LEU A 236 -1.19 -18.21 -17.63
C LEU A 236 -2.31 -19.09 -18.19
N LYS A 237 -2.95 -19.94 -17.37
CA LYS A 237 -4.01 -20.86 -17.81
C LYS A 237 -5.43 -20.37 -17.47
N GLY A 238 -5.56 -19.25 -16.75
CA GLY A 238 -6.87 -18.72 -16.34
C GLY A 238 -7.61 -19.62 -15.34
N GLU A 239 -6.88 -20.41 -14.52
CA GLU A 239 -7.43 -21.32 -13.49
C GLU A 239 -7.33 -20.72 -12.09
#